data_5e1fc7b9ad219573867dee5cb22b2925
#
_entry.id   5e1fc7b9ad219573867dee5cb22b2925
#
_cell.length_a   1.000
_cell.length_b   1.000
_cell.length_c   1.000
_cell.angle_alpha   90.00
_cell.angle_beta   90.00
_cell.angle_gamma   90.00
#
_symmetry.space_group_name_H-M   'P 1'
#
loop_
_entity.id
_entity.type
_entity.pdbx_description
1 polymer ?
#
loop_
_entity_poly.entity_id
_entity_poly.type
_entity_poly.pdbx_seq_one_letter_code
_entity_poly.pdbx_strand_id
1 'polypeptide(L)'
;STPIKSSAASDVYKRQIQWIVGIIFIILYCVTILGLVLVIITENRNPLKTIPWVIVLLLAPGIGLLFYFFFGQDLRRKRIISRRTYKRLMVYALPAHVRRSDAPVPAACQSLSTLLTNTSQAVSFYGSRLTHYGDGASKMTALLEEIEKARDHIHILYYIFCDDETGARLQQALIRKAKEGVKVRVLYDDVGCNGVKKEFFQQMRDAGAEVHALLHVRFPMLTDRVNYRNHRKIVVIDGRVGFFGGMNIADRYVKGPGWGVWRDSHFLSLIH
;
A
#
# COMPACT_ATOMS: atom_id res chain seq x y z
N SER A 1 58.32 10.00 -54.32
CA SER A 1 57.84 11.04 -53.43
C SER A 1 56.48 10.71 -52.89
N THR A 2 56.38 10.30 -51.83
CA THR A 2 56.11 10.40 -50.42
C THR A 2 54.65 10.57 -50.03
N PRO A 3 54.02 9.55 -49.38
CA PRO A 3 52.70 9.64 -48.78
C PRO A 3 52.71 9.93 -47.24
N ILE A 4 53.78 10.52 -46.69
CA ILE A 4 53.93 10.65 -45.24
C ILE A 4 53.11 11.84 -44.65
N LYS A 5 52.68 12.81 -45.43
CA LYS A 5 51.89 13.97 -44.94
C LYS A 5 50.43 13.68 -44.64
N SER A 6 49.81 12.59 -45.17
CA SER A 6 48.40 12.28 -44.95
C SER A 6 48.14 11.57 -43.61
N SER A 7 49.10 10.81 -43.11
CA SER A 7 48.98 10.04 -41.84
C SER A 7 48.97 11.00 -40.63
N ALA A 8 49.91 11.96 -40.56
CA ALA A 8 49.99 12.91 -39.46
C ALA A 8 48.73 13.79 -39.32
N ALA A 9 48.17 14.26 -40.45
CA ALA A 9 46.92 15.03 -40.45
C ALA A 9 45.71 14.20 -39.98
N SER A 10 45.65 12.92 -40.35
CA SER A 10 44.62 11.97 -39.86
C SER A 10 44.71 11.73 -38.37
N ASP A 11 45.94 11.62 -37.82
CA ASP A 11 46.12 11.36 -36.38
C ASP A 11 45.81 12.59 -35.52
N VAL A 12 46.11 13.81 -36.01
CA VAL A 12 45.71 15.07 -35.38
C VAL A 12 44.21 15.20 -35.37
N TYR A 13 43.52 14.91 -36.45
CA TYR A 13 42.07 14.97 -36.58
C TYR A 13 41.37 13.93 -35.66
N LYS A 14 41.89 12.70 -35.57
CA LYS A 14 41.39 11.68 -34.63
C LYS A 14 41.54 12.10 -33.19
N ARG A 15 42.67 12.69 -32.79
CA ARG A 15 42.86 13.22 -31.43
C ARG A 15 41.89 14.36 -31.14
N GLN A 16 41.66 15.26 -32.08
CA GLN A 16 40.74 16.38 -31.91
C GLN A 16 39.29 15.89 -31.73
N ILE A 17 38.85 14.87 -32.48
CA ILE A 17 37.54 14.24 -32.30
C ILE A 17 37.45 13.58 -30.91
N GLN A 18 38.47 12.84 -30.50
CA GLN A 18 38.49 12.22 -29.17
C GLN A 18 38.39 13.24 -28.03
N TRP A 19 39.05 14.39 -28.15
CA TRP A 19 38.94 15.47 -27.18
C TRP A 19 37.53 16.10 -27.17
N ILE A 20 36.94 16.36 -28.33
CA ILE A 20 35.59 16.91 -28.44
C ILE A 20 34.58 15.94 -27.84
N VAL A 21 34.67 14.66 -28.18
CA VAL A 21 33.82 13.60 -27.62
C VAL A 21 33.96 13.51 -26.11
N GLY A 22 35.21 13.54 -25.58
CA GLY A 22 35.49 13.58 -24.15
C GLY A 22 34.84 14.75 -23.42
N ILE A 23 34.96 15.96 -23.99
CA ILE A 23 34.33 17.17 -23.42
C ILE A 23 32.80 17.03 -23.41
N ILE A 24 32.19 16.53 -24.47
CA ILE A 24 30.75 16.31 -24.54
C ILE A 24 30.30 15.33 -23.44
N PHE A 25 31.05 14.22 -23.23
CA PHE A 25 30.74 13.28 -22.17
C PHE A 25 30.83 13.91 -20.78
N ILE A 26 31.85 14.73 -20.53
CA ILE A 26 32.02 15.44 -19.24
C ILE A 26 30.85 16.42 -19.01
N ILE A 27 30.45 17.19 -20.02
CA ILE A 27 29.32 18.12 -19.91
C ILE A 27 28.03 17.35 -19.60
N LEU A 28 27.74 16.27 -20.34
CA LEU A 28 26.56 15.45 -20.12
C LEU A 28 26.55 14.86 -18.71
N TYR A 29 27.68 14.40 -18.24
CA TYR A 29 27.89 13.91 -16.90
C TYR A 29 27.56 14.98 -15.84
N CYS A 30 28.14 16.17 -15.95
CA CYS A 30 27.90 17.26 -15.00
C CYS A 30 26.43 17.70 -14.99
N VAL A 31 25.79 17.80 -16.16
CA VAL A 31 24.37 18.15 -16.26
C VAL A 31 23.49 17.09 -15.62
N THR A 32 23.79 15.81 -15.83
CA THR A 32 23.04 14.70 -15.23
C THR A 32 23.15 14.71 -13.70
N ILE A 33 24.36 14.87 -13.18
CA ILE A 33 24.59 14.95 -11.72
C ILE A 33 23.87 16.15 -11.12
N LEU A 34 24.00 17.33 -11.73
CA LEU A 34 23.35 18.54 -11.24
C LEU A 34 21.82 18.39 -11.24
N GLY A 35 21.26 17.83 -12.32
CA GLY A 35 19.84 17.55 -12.43
C GLY A 35 19.34 16.59 -11.36
N LEU A 36 20.09 15.52 -11.08
CA LEU A 36 19.76 14.56 -10.03
C LEU A 36 19.83 15.17 -8.62
N VAL A 37 20.86 15.94 -8.32
CA VAL A 37 20.99 16.64 -7.04
C VAL A 37 19.82 17.61 -6.84
N LEU A 38 19.43 18.34 -7.87
CA LEU A 38 18.27 19.23 -7.82
C LEU A 38 16.96 18.45 -7.57
N VAL A 39 16.74 17.33 -8.27
CA VAL A 39 15.56 16.46 -8.06
C VAL A 39 15.53 15.95 -6.62
N ILE A 40 16.66 15.46 -6.10
CA ILE A 40 16.75 14.93 -4.75
C ILE A 40 16.46 16.01 -3.69
N ILE A 41 16.98 17.21 -3.86
CA ILE A 41 16.75 18.35 -2.96
C ILE A 41 15.29 18.81 -3.01
N THR A 42 14.69 18.91 -4.20
CA THR A 42 13.31 19.39 -4.38
C THR A 42 12.26 18.39 -3.90
N GLU A 43 12.58 17.12 -3.81
CA GLU A 43 11.65 16.10 -3.31
C GLU A 43 11.40 16.16 -1.79
N ASN A 44 12.08 17.05 -1.06
CA ASN A 44 11.92 17.25 0.39
C ASN A 44 11.93 15.93 1.19
N ARG A 45 12.94 15.11 0.93
CA ARG A 45 13.10 13.78 1.55
C ARG A 45 13.79 13.88 2.90
N ASN A 46 13.63 12.80 3.68
CA ASN A 46 14.43 12.61 4.88
C ASN A 46 15.93 12.65 4.52
N PRO A 47 16.73 13.55 5.12
CA PRO A 47 18.17 13.71 4.83
C PRO A 47 18.97 12.41 4.94
N LEU A 48 18.61 11.53 5.89
CA LEU A 48 19.24 10.22 6.08
C LEU A 48 19.10 9.29 4.87
N LYS A 49 18.07 9.49 4.04
CA LYS A 49 17.89 8.73 2.79
C LYS A 49 18.47 9.45 1.58
N THR A 50 18.52 10.76 1.62
CA THR A 50 18.99 11.61 0.52
C THR A 50 20.51 11.60 0.40
N ILE A 51 21.23 11.78 1.52
CA ILE A 51 22.69 11.86 1.55
C ILE A 51 23.36 10.62 0.92
N PRO A 52 23.01 9.37 1.29
CA PRO A 52 23.60 8.18 0.65
C PRO A 52 23.45 8.16 -0.87
N TRP A 53 22.28 8.57 -1.40
CA TRP A 53 22.08 8.62 -2.85
C TRP A 53 22.91 9.69 -3.54
N VAL A 54 23.07 10.86 -2.93
CA VAL A 54 23.96 11.90 -3.46
C VAL A 54 25.40 11.38 -3.52
N ILE A 55 25.88 10.72 -2.47
CA ILE A 55 27.22 10.13 -2.43
C ILE A 55 27.39 9.07 -3.54
N VAL A 56 26.46 8.15 -3.68
CA VAL A 56 26.51 7.09 -4.71
C VAL A 56 26.53 7.68 -6.12
N LEU A 57 25.72 8.71 -6.37
CA LEU A 57 25.67 9.37 -7.67
C LEU A 57 26.94 10.17 -7.98
N LEU A 58 27.61 10.74 -6.97
CA LEU A 58 28.89 11.44 -7.15
C LEU A 58 30.04 10.47 -7.40
N LEU A 59 30.10 9.34 -6.69
CA LEU A 59 31.20 8.38 -6.78
C LEU A 59 31.08 7.43 -7.99
N ALA A 60 29.86 7.04 -8.37
CA ALA A 60 29.59 6.08 -9.43
C ALA A 60 28.35 6.49 -10.28
N PRO A 61 28.43 7.57 -11.07
CA PRO A 61 27.26 8.20 -11.67
C PRO A 61 26.46 7.29 -12.60
N GLY A 62 27.09 6.53 -13.47
CA GLY A 62 26.40 5.63 -14.40
C GLY A 62 25.65 4.50 -13.66
N ILE A 63 26.36 3.82 -12.80
CA ILE A 63 25.83 2.72 -11.96
C ILE A 63 24.86 3.30 -10.93
N GLY A 64 25.23 4.41 -10.29
CA GLY A 64 24.38 5.10 -9.32
C GLY A 64 23.05 5.56 -9.88
N LEU A 65 23.04 6.07 -11.13
CA LEU A 65 21.82 6.45 -11.83
C LEU A 65 20.89 5.24 -12.03
N LEU A 66 21.45 4.11 -12.46
CA LEU A 66 20.70 2.88 -12.65
C LEU A 66 20.07 2.41 -11.32
N PHE A 67 20.87 2.35 -10.26
CA PHE A 67 20.38 1.96 -8.93
C PHE A 67 19.38 2.96 -8.37
N TYR A 68 19.60 4.27 -8.55
CA TYR A 68 18.65 5.30 -8.12
C TYR A 68 17.30 5.17 -8.81
N PHE A 69 17.29 4.86 -10.12
CA PHE A 69 16.04 4.66 -10.86
C PHE A 69 15.22 3.49 -10.31
N PHE A 70 15.87 2.37 -9.92
CA PHE A 70 15.18 1.19 -9.39
C PHE A 70 14.86 1.29 -7.89
N PHE A 71 15.74 1.85 -7.08
CA PHE A 71 15.66 1.79 -5.62
C PHE A 71 15.53 3.17 -4.94
N GLY A 72 15.93 4.23 -5.62
CA GLY A 72 15.97 5.58 -5.06
C GLY A 72 14.66 6.35 -5.16
N GLN A 73 13.72 5.96 -6.02
CA GLN A 73 12.46 6.69 -6.21
C GLN A 73 11.51 6.48 -5.03
N ASP A 74 10.96 7.58 -4.48
CA ASP A 74 9.90 7.48 -3.47
C ASP A 74 8.54 7.28 -4.14
N LEU A 75 8.10 6.02 -4.20
CA LEU A 75 6.79 5.66 -4.75
C LEU A 75 5.62 6.07 -3.85
N ARG A 76 5.86 6.53 -2.61
CA ARG A 76 4.78 7.02 -1.71
C ARG A 76 4.03 8.20 -2.32
N ARG A 77 4.69 8.99 -3.16
CA ARG A 77 4.08 10.12 -3.87
C ARG A 77 3.35 9.73 -5.16
N LYS A 78 3.57 8.53 -5.69
CA LYS A 78 2.82 8.03 -6.86
C LYS A 78 1.42 7.67 -6.39
N ARG A 79 0.46 8.53 -6.67
CA ARG A 79 -0.95 8.28 -6.33
C ARG A 79 -1.44 7.06 -7.10
N ILE A 80 -1.94 6.08 -6.37
CA ILE A 80 -2.60 4.88 -6.94
C ILE A 80 -3.87 5.30 -7.68
N ILE A 81 -4.51 6.39 -7.22
CA ILE A 81 -5.76 6.91 -7.77
C ILE A 81 -5.52 8.33 -8.28
N SER A 82 -6.04 8.64 -9.47
CA SER A 82 -5.94 9.98 -10.04
C SER A 82 -6.63 11.04 -9.14
N ARG A 83 -6.17 12.31 -9.21
CA ARG A 83 -6.82 13.40 -8.45
C ARG A 83 -8.32 13.54 -8.78
N ARG A 84 -8.70 13.30 -10.04
CA ARG A 84 -10.11 13.33 -10.48
C ARG A 84 -10.93 12.22 -9.82
N THR A 85 -10.41 10.99 -9.86
CA THR A 85 -11.06 9.83 -9.23
C THR A 85 -11.15 10.01 -7.72
N TYR A 86 -10.08 10.48 -7.07
CA TYR A 86 -10.08 10.77 -5.64
C TYR A 86 -11.15 11.82 -5.25
N LYS A 87 -11.21 12.96 -5.97
CA LYS A 87 -12.24 13.98 -5.74
C LYS A 87 -13.65 13.42 -5.94
N ARG A 88 -13.87 12.60 -6.98
CA ARG A 88 -15.17 11.97 -7.23
C ARG A 88 -15.54 11.02 -6.10
N LEU A 89 -14.62 10.15 -5.65
CA LEU A 89 -14.86 9.24 -4.53
C LEU A 89 -15.16 10.00 -3.24
N MET A 90 -14.44 11.09 -2.96
CA MET A 90 -14.68 11.90 -1.74
C MET A 90 -16.04 12.62 -1.76
N VAL A 91 -16.56 12.99 -2.92
CA VAL A 91 -17.89 13.56 -3.06
C VAL A 91 -18.98 12.53 -2.74
N TYR A 92 -18.78 11.27 -3.16
CA TYR A 92 -19.77 10.20 -2.94
C TYR A 92 -19.57 9.50 -1.57
N ALA A 93 -18.35 9.49 -1.02
CA ALA A 93 -18.03 8.74 0.20
C ALA A 93 -18.57 9.39 1.49
N LEU A 94 -18.84 10.69 1.48
CA LEU A 94 -19.38 11.41 2.63
C LEU A 94 -20.66 12.14 2.22
N PRO A 95 -21.84 11.58 2.46
CA PRO A 95 -23.09 12.30 2.33
C PRO A 95 -23.04 13.63 3.07
N ALA A 96 -23.70 14.65 2.56
CA ALA A 96 -23.62 16.01 3.11
C ALA A 96 -23.99 16.11 4.61
N HIS A 97 -24.87 15.21 5.08
CA HIS A 97 -25.23 15.10 6.50
C HIS A 97 -24.13 14.51 7.39
N VAL A 98 -23.19 13.74 6.85
CA VAL A 98 -22.02 13.20 7.58
C VAL A 98 -20.90 14.23 7.65
N ARG A 99 -20.87 15.20 6.75
CA ARG A 99 -19.85 16.28 6.74
C ARG A 99 -19.99 17.28 7.89
N ARG A 100 -21.18 17.37 8.48
CA ARG A 100 -21.48 18.16 9.67
C ARG A 100 -21.97 17.20 10.75
N SER A 101 -21.05 16.55 11.42
CA SER A 101 -21.40 15.86 12.65
C SER A 101 -21.53 16.94 13.74
N ASP A 102 -22.76 17.23 14.13
CA ASP A 102 -23.08 18.00 15.32
C ASP A 102 -22.94 17.16 16.59
N ALA A 103 -22.19 16.06 16.51
CA ALA A 103 -21.92 15.16 17.62
C ALA A 103 -21.21 15.94 18.73
N PRO A 104 -21.76 15.98 19.95
CA PRO A 104 -21.14 16.69 21.05
C PRO A 104 -19.79 16.05 21.37
N VAL A 105 -18.70 16.80 21.17
CA VAL A 105 -17.37 16.37 21.54
C VAL A 105 -17.13 16.76 23.00
N PRO A 106 -16.81 15.81 23.89
CA PRO A 106 -16.44 16.13 25.26
C PRO A 106 -15.33 17.19 25.33
N ALA A 107 -15.41 18.12 26.26
CA ALA A 107 -14.43 19.21 26.38
C ALA A 107 -12.98 18.70 26.44
N ALA A 108 -12.73 17.59 27.14
CA ALA A 108 -11.42 16.97 27.24
C ALA A 108 -10.89 16.43 25.89
N CYS A 109 -11.76 16.20 24.91
CA CYS A 109 -11.40 15.64 23.59
C CYS A 109 -11.42 16.71 22.47
N GLN A 110 -11.72 17.96 22.77
CA GLN A 110 -11.94 19.01 21.78
C GLN A 110 -10.68 19.31 20.95
N SER A 111 -9.52 19.43 21.61
CA SER A 111 -8.23 19.64 20.93
C SER A 111 -7.87 18.48 20.02
N LEU A 112 -8.11 17.24 20.46
CA LEU A 112 -7.88 16.03 19.65
C LEU A 112 -8.82 15.99 18.45
N SER A 113 -10.11 16.28 18.63
CA SER A 113 -11.09 16.36 17.56
C SER A 113 -10.69 17.39 16.51
N THR A 114 -10.31 18.60 16.94
CA THR A 114 -9.83 19.65 16.05
C THR A 114 -8.57 19.24 15.27
N LEU A 115 -7.60 18.61 15.94
CA LEU A 115 -6.40 18.10 15.31
C LEU A 115 -6.74 17.06 14.23
N LEU A 116 -7.56 16.06 14.55
CA LEU A 116 -7.96 15.01 13.63
C LEU A 116 -8.76 15.53 12.42
N THR A 117 -9.65 16.50 12.67
CA THR A 117 -10.41 17.15 11.59
C THR A 117 -9.49 17.91 10.65
N ASN A 118 -8.54 18.68 11.16
CA ASN A 118 -7.66 19.51 10.35
C ASN A 118 -6.60 18.68 9.60
N THR A 119 -6.08 17.61 10.21
CA THR A 119 -5.01 16.79 9.60
C THR A 119 -5.52 15.67 8.70
N SER A 120 -6.64 15.03 9.06
CA SER A 120 -7.14 13.82 8.42
C SER A 120 -8.55 13.97 7.86
N GLN A 121 -9.17 15.14 7.99
CA GLN A 121 -10.59 15.39 7.64
C GLN A 121 -11.51 14.37 8.36
N ALA A 122 -11.12 13.95 9.56
CA ALA A 122 -11.90 13.04 10.37
C ALA A 122 -13.17 13.73 10.89
N VAL A 123 -14.25 12.97 10.96
CA VAL A 123 -15.54 13.44 11.46
C VAL A 123 -15.86 12.69 12.74
N SER A 124 -16.33 13.40 13.77
CA SER A 124 -16.80 12.79 15.01
C SER A 124 -18.17 12.17 14.80
N PHE A 125 -18.37 10.97 15.32
CA PHE A 125 -19.66 10.25 15.28
C PHE A 125 -20.18 10.02 16.70
N TYR A 126 -21.48 10.03 16.86
CA TYR A 126 -22.17 9.72 18.09
C TYR A 126 -23.02 8.47 17.95
N GLY A 127 -23.25 7.75 19.05
CA GLY A 127 -24.15 6.59 19.07
C GLY A 127 -23.51 5.27 18.59
N SER A 128 -22.22 5.24 18.28
CA SER A 128 -21.55 3.98 17.94
C SER A 128 -21.27 3.14 19.18
N ARG A 129 -21.59 1.83 19.13
CA ARG A 129 -21.14 0.86 20.14
C ARG A 129 -19.81 0.25 19.69
N LEU A 130 -18.81 0.31 20.56
CA LEU A 130 -17.49 -0.25 20.30
C LEU A 130 -17.23 -1.44 21.21
N THR A 131 -16.89 -2.61 20.64
CA THR A 131 -16.47 -3.79 21.38
C THR A 131 -15.01 -4.09 21.07
N HIS A 132 -14.18 -4.30 22.09
CA HIS A 132 -12.77 -4.63 21.96
C HIS A 132 -12.55 -6.13 22.12
N TYR A 133 -11.76 -6.71 21.22
CA TYR A 133 -11.26 -8.08 21.26
C TYR A 133 -9.75 -8.07 21.48
N GLY A 134 -9.27 -8.74 22.52
CA GLY A 134 -7.85 -8.90 22.83
C GLY A 134 -7.23 -10.19 22.29
N ASP A 135 -8.04 -11.06 21.69
CA ASP A 135 -7.64 -12.37 21.17
C ASP A 135 -8.33 -12.68 19.83
N GLY A 136 -7.69 -13.54 19.06
CA GLY A 136 -8.17 -13.88 17.72
C GLY A 136 -9.37 -14.82 17.70
N ALA A 137 -9.56 -15.66 18.71
CA ALA A 137 -10.65 -16.64 18.76
C ALA A 137 -11.99 -15.93 18.95
N SER A 138 -12.11 -15.06 19.96
CA SER A 138 -13.29 -14.23 20.19
C SER A 138 -13.63 -13.34 19.00
N LYS A 139 -12.60 -12.69 18.42
CA LYS A 139 -12.77 -11.85 17.22
C LYS A 139 -13.29 -12.66 16.02
N MET A 140 -12.73 -13.87 15.76
CA MET A 140 -13.17 -14.68 14.61
C MET A 140 -14.59 -15.19 14.79
N THR A 141 -14.97 -15.61 16.01
CA THR A 141 -16.35 -16.01 16.33
C THR A 141 -17.32 -14.86 16.02
N ALA A 142 -17.06 -13.68 16.56
CA ALA A 142 -17.91 -12.50 16.32
C ALA A 142 -17.97 -12.11 14.83
N LEU A 143 -16.83 -12.19 14.11
CA LEU A 143 -16.79 -11.88 12.68
C LEU A 143 -17.65 -12.85 11.87
N LEU A 144 -17.57 -14.14 12.14
CA LEU A 144 -18.38 -15.15 11.46
C LEU A 144 -19.87 -14.98 11.76
N GLU A 145 -20.24 -14.69 13.02
CA GLU A 145 -21.63 -14.40 13.40
C GLU A 145 -22.21 -13.20 12.65
N GLU A 146 -21.44 -12.12 12.52
CA GLU A 146 -21.91 -10.93 11.79
C GLU A 146 -21.96 -11.17 10.28
N ILE A 147 -21.05 -11.98 9.70
CA ILE A 147 -21.11 -12.41 8.30
C ILE A 147 -22.37 -13.20 8.01
N GLU A 148 -22.77 -14.14 8.90
CA GLU A 148 -24.00 -14.92 8.70
C GLU A 148 -25.27 -14.04 8.71
N LYS A 149 -25.26 -12.91 9.40
CA LYS A 149 -26.36 -11.94 9.44
C LYS A 149 -26.41 -11.00 8.22
N ALA A 150 -25.37 -10.97 7.39
CA ALA A 150 -25.27 -10.07 6.24
C ALA A 150 -26.40 -10.30 5.22
N ARG A 151 -26.97 -9.20 4.70
CA ARG A 151 -28.10 -9.23 3.74
C ARG A 151 -27.82 -8.48 2.45
N ASP A 152 -26.96 -7.44 2.46
CA ASP A 152 -26.70 -6.61 1.28
C ASP A 152 -25.24 -6.77 0.81
N HIS A 153 -24.25 -6.45 1.65
CA HIS A 153 -22.87 -6.52 1.22
C HIS A 153 -21.88 -6.82 2.34
N ILE A 154 -20.76 -7.47 1.97
CA ILE A 154 -19.60 -7.73 2.82
C ILE A 154 -18.36 -7.22 2.07
N HIS A 155 -17.68 -6.22 2.62
CA HIS A 155 -16.42 -5.71 2.11
C HIS A 155 -15.28 -6.05 3.06
N ILE A 156 -14.25 -6.70 2.54
CA ILE A 156 -13.11 -7.21 3.32
C ILE A 156 -11.81 -6.66 2.76
N LEU A 157 -10.96 -6.17 3.62
CA LEU A 157 -9.59 -5.79 3.33
C LEU A 157 -8.66 -6.39 4.39
N TYR A 158 -7.77 -7.29 3.98
CA TYR A 158 -6.77 -7.88 4.86
C TYR A 158 -5.36 -7.84 4.25
N TYR A 159 -4.36 -7.68 5.12
CA TYR A 159 -2.96 -7.83 4.74
C TYR A 159 -2.60 -9.31 4.58
N ILE A 160 -2.97 -10.16 5.56
CA ILE A 160 -2.78 -11.60 5.51
C ILE A 160 -4.15 -12.29 5.56
N PHE A 161 -4.39 -13.17 4.60
CA PHE A 161 -5.53 -14.07 4.53
C PHE A 161 -4.99 -15.43 4.06
N CYS A 162 -4.71 -16.32 5.02
CA CYS A 162 -4.14 -17.66 4.76
C CYS A 162 -5.19 -18.68 4.35
N ASP A 163 -4.74 -19.76 3.72
CA ASP A 163 -5.55 -20.94 3.37
C ASP A 163 -5.46 -22.04 4.44
N ASP A 164 -5.25 -21.63 5.71
CA ASP A 164 -5.30 -22.48 6.89
C ASP A 164 -6.74 -22.70 7.40
N GLU A 165 -6.92 -23.36 8.54
CA GLU A 165 -8.25 -23.68 9.10
C GLU A 165 -9.08 -22.41 9.34
N THR A 166 -8.47 -21.38 9.95
CA THR A 166 -9.15 -20.09 10.22
C THR A 166 -9.58 -19.42 8.92
N GLY A 167 -8.69 -19.40 7.93
CA GLY A 167 -8.99 -18.81 6.63
C GLY A 167 -10.03 -19.60 5.86
N ALA A 168 -9.98 -20.93 5.90
CA ALA A 168 -10.96 -21.78 5.24
C ALA A 168 -12.37 -21.60 5.83
N ARG A 169 -12.51 -21.45 7.15
CA ARG A 169 -13.80 -21.16 7.81
C ARG A 169 -14.39 -19.85 7.32
N LEU A 170 -13.58 -18.79 7.25
CA LEU A 170 -14.02 -17.51 6.74
C LEU A 170 -14.38 -17.58 5.24
N GLN A 171 -13.53 -18.22 4.43
CA GLN A 171 -13.76 -18.43 3.01
C GLN A 171 -15.13 -19.12 2.76
N GLN A 172 -15.43 -20.20 3.48
CA GLN A 172 -16.70 -20.92 3.34
C GLN A 172 -17.91 -20.04 3.71
N ALA A 173 -17.81 -19.23 4.76
CA ALA A 173 -18.86 -18.30 5.12
C ALA A 173 -19.10 -17.26 3.99
N LEU A 174 -18.02 -16.71 3.40
CA LEU A 174 -18.11 -15.76 2.30
C LEU A 174 -18.70 -16.40 1.03
N ILE A 175 -18.31 -17.65 0.73
CA ILE A 175 -18.85 -18.42 -0.40
C ILE A 175 -20.37 -18.64 -0.22
N ARG A 176 -20.81 -19.03 0.98
CA ARG A 176 -22.26 -19.18 1.25
C ARG A 176 -23.01 -17.88 1.01
N LYS A 177 -22.50 -16.77 1.57
CA LYS A 177 -23.13 -15.45 1.41
C LYS A 177 -23.16 -14.95 -0.03
N ALA A 178 -22.09 -15.19 -0.80
CA ALA A 178 -22.08 -14.87 -2.23
C ALA A 178 -23.13 -15.67 -3.01
N LYS A 179 -23.31 -16.96 -2.72
CA LYS A 179 -24.34 -17.81 -3.32
C LYS A 179 -25.77 -17.40 -2.91
N GLU A 180 -25.93 -16.80 -1.71
CA GLU A 180 -27.20 -16.22 -1.25
C GLU A 180 -27.52 -14.86 -1.93
N GLY A 181 -26.63 -14.34 -2.78
CA GLY A 181 -26.81 -13.06 -3.48
C GLY A 181 -26.24 -11.84 -2.75
N VAL A 182 -25.60 -12.01 -1.59
CA VAL A 182 -24.88 -10.92 -0.89
C VAL A 182 -23.66 -10.49 -1.70
N LYS A 183 -23.45 -9.19 -1.87
CA LYS A 183 -22.31 -8.63 -2.63
C LYS A 183 -21.02 -8.76 -1.83
N VAL A 184 -20.28 -9.82 -2.04
CA VAL A 184 -19.01 -10.07 -1.34
C VAL A 184 -17.83 -9.48 -2.13
N ARG A 185 -17.06 -8.57 -1.50
CA ARG A 185 -15.84 -7.97 -2.06
C ARG A 185 -14.67 -8.20 -1.13
N VAL A 186 -13.62 -8.83 -1.67
CA VAL A 186 -12.41 -9.16 -0.92
C VAL A 186 -11.21 -8.52 -1.58
N LEU A 187 -10.47 -7.71 -0.82
CA LEU A 187 -9.17 -7.19 -1.19
C LEU A 187 -8.13 -7.80 -0.25
N TYR A 188 -7.13 -8.45 -0.80
CA TYR A 188 -6.00 -8.98 -0.03
C TYR A 188 -4.68 -8.44 -0.56
N ASP A 189 -3.67 -8.34 0.31
CA ASP A 189 -2.35 -7.90 -0.10
C ASP A 189 -1.58 -9.05 -0.78
N ASP A 190 -1.03 -8.79 -1.95
CA ASP A 190 -0.34 -9.78 -2.78
C ASP A 190 0.87 -10.41 -2.08
N VAL A 191 1.68 -9.59 -1.38
CA VAL A 191 2.85 -10.07 -0.65
C VAL A 191 2.46 -10.69 0.68
N GLY A 192 1.49 -10.10 1.38
CA GLY A 192 0.98 -10.63 2.65
C GLY A 192 0.32 -11.99 2.53
N CYS A 193 -0.19 -12.33 1.35
CA CYS A 193 -0.80 -13.61 1.01
C CYS A 193 0.09 -14.46 0.08
N ASN A 194 1.40 -14.14 -0.01
CA ASN A 194 2.35 -14.96 -0.75
C ASN A 194 2.45 -16.36 -0.10
N GLY A 195 2.25 -17.40 -0.91
CA GLY A 195 2.20 -18.79 -0.46
C GLY A 195 0.77 -19.34 -0.31
N VAL A 196 -0.27 -18.50 -0.34
CA VAL A 196 -1.66 -18.95 -0.41
C VAL A 196 -1.96 -19.48 -1.82
N LYS A 197 -2.58 -20.64 -1.90
CA LYS A 197 -2.93 -21.29 -3.17
C LYS A 197 -3.91 -20.40 -3.97
N LYS A 198 -3.69 -20.27 -5.26
CA LYS A 198 -4.57 -19.47 -6.15
C LYS A 198 -6.00 -20.00 -6.17
N GLU A 199 -6.17 -21.28 -6.05
CA GLU A 199 -7.45 -22.01 -6.00
C GLU A 199 -8.29 -21.56 -4.81
N PHE A 200 -7.66 -21.22 -3.69
CA PHE A 200 -8.33 -20.69 -2.50
C PHE A 200 -9.14 -19.43 -2.80
N PHE A 201 -8.55 -18.46 -3.47
CA PHE A 201 -9.24 -17.24 -3.88
C PHE A 201 -10.15 -17.46 -5.09
N GLN A 202 -9.83 -18.44 -5.95
CA GLN A 202 -10.64 -18.75 -7.13
C GLN A 202 -12.00 -19.31 -6.74
N GLN A 203 -12.08 -20.19 -5.75
CA GLN A 203 -13.35 -20.74 -5.25
C GLN A 203 -14.34 -19.64 -4.80
N MET A 204 -13.85 -18.55 -4.21
CA MET A 204 -14.73 -17.41 -3.87
C MET A 204 -15.22 -16.68 -5.12
N ARG A 205 -14.36 -16.51 -6.15
CA ARG A 205 -14.76 -15.90 -7.43
C ARG A 205 -15.81 -16.75 -8.14
N ASP A 206 -15.62 -18.06 -8.16
CA ASP A 206 -16.56 -19.02 -8.79
C ASP A 206 -17.93 -19.01 -8.09
N ALA A 207 -17.96 -18.63 -6.81
CA ALA A 207 -19.19 -18.43 -6.06
C ALA A 207 -19.84 -17.05 -6.28
N GLY A 208 -19.25 -16.18 -7.10
CA GLY A 208 -19.77 -14.83 -7.41
C GLY A 208 -19.15 -13.70 -6.60
N ALA A 209 -18.13 -13.94 -5.75
CA ALA A 209 -17.46 -12.88 -5.03
C ALA A 209 -16.45 -12.12 -5.92
N GLU A 210 -16.35 -10.80 -5.72
CA GLU A 210 -15.31 -9.96 -6.32
C GLU A 210 -14.03 -10.05 -5.47
N VAL A 211 -12.99 -10.76 -5.94
CA VAL A 211 -11.76 -10.99 -5.16
C VAL A 211 -10.54 -10.50 -5.92
N HIS A 212 -9.81 -9.53 -5.35
CA HIS A 212 -8.67 -8.90 -6.01
C HIS A 212 -7.44 -8.80 -5.09
N ALA A 213 -6.27 -9.04 -5.69
CA ALA A 213 -4.99 -8.76 -5.05
C ALA A 213 -4.68 -7.26 -5.11
N LEU A 214 -4.33 -6.68 -3.97
CA LEU A 214 -3.89 -5.29 -3.87
C LEU A 214 -2.38 -5.20 -4.01
N LEU A 215 -1.89 -4.21 -4.76
CA LEU A 215 -0.47 -3.92 -4.94
C LEU A 215 0.33 -5.11 -5.50
N HIS A 216 -0.20 -5.74 -6.55
CA HIS A 216 0.43 -6.86 -7.22
C HIS A 216 1.89 -6.58 -7.60
N VAL A 217 2.79 -7.51 -7.27
CA VAL A 217 4.24 -7.40 -7.49
C VAL A 217 4.69 -8.47 -8.48
N ARG A 218 5.00 -8.05 -9.73
CA ARG A 218 5.46 -9.00 -10.78
C ARG A 218 6.92 -9.41 -10.60
N PHE A 219 7.78 -8.48 -10.15
CA PHE A 219 9.23 -8.68 -10.03
C PHE A 219 9.71 -8.19 -8.66
N PRO A 220 9.59 -9.01 -7.59
CA PRO A 220 9.92 -8.57 -6.22
C PRO A 220 11.37 -8.14 -6.06
N MET A 221 12.31 -8.74 -6.78
CA MET A 221 13.74 -8.41 -6.69
C MET A 221 14.12 -7.09 -7.41
N LEU A 222 13.28 -6.59 -8.32
CA LEU A 222 13.56 -5.40 -9.14
C LEU A 222 12.70 -4.19 -8.78
N THR A 223 11.89 -4.29 -7.73
CA THR A 223 10.98 -3.21 -7.35
C THR A 223 10.96 -2.98 -5.84
N ASP A 224 11.05 -1.73 -5.44
CA ASP A 224 10.83 -1.28 -4.06
C ASP A 224 9.35 -1.35 -3.63
N ARG A 225 8.43 -1.63 -4.57
CA ARG A 225 6.99 -1.81 -4.28
C ARG A 225 6.71 -2.92 -3.28
N VAL A 226 7.64 -3.85 -3.07
CA VAL A 226 7.56 -4.88 -2.02
C VAL A 226 7.39 -4.25 -0.63
N ASN A 227 7.99 -3.08 -0.39
CA ASN A 227 7.94 -2.38 0.89
C ASN A 227 6.67 -1.52 1.08
N TYR A 228 5.90 -1.26 0.02
CA TYR A 228 4.67 -0.46 0.08
C TYR A 228 3.47 -1.37 0.15
N ARG A 229 3.12 -1.79 1.38
CA ARG A 229 2.02 -2.73 1.64
C ARG A 229 0.86 -2.06 2.34
N ASN A 230 -0.35 -2.53 2.07
CA ASN A 230 -1.53 -2.13 2.81
C ASN A 230 -1.71 -3.03 4.03
N HIS A 231 -1.25 -2.57 5.19
CA HIS A 231 -1.29 -3.34 6.43
C HIS A 231 -2.63 -3.21 7.20
N ARG A 232 -3.67 -2.65 6.58
CA ARG A 232 -5.00 -2.51 7.20
C ARG A 232 -5.74 -3.84 7.23
N LYS A 233 -6.57 -4.02 8.26
CA LYS A 233 -7.51 -5.12 8.44
C LYS A 233 -8.85 -4.49 8.72
N ILE A 234 -9.75 -4.55 7.74
CA ILE A 234 -11.04 -3.87 7.78
C ILE A 234 -12.10 -4.81 7.21
N VAL A 235 -13.22 -4.94 7.90
CA VAL A 235 -14.43 -5.56 7.36
C VAL A 235 -15.58 -4.60 7.55
N VAL A 236 -16.40 -4.44 6.52
CA VAL A 236 -17.65 -3.67 6.60
C VAL A 236 -18.78 -4.57 6.12
N ILE A 237 -19.83 -4.69 6.93
CA ILE A 237 -20.99 -5.53 6.65
C ILE A 237 -22.23 -4.63 6.66
N ASP A 238 -22.97 -4.62 5.55
CA ASP A 238 -24.24 -3.88 5.35
C ASP A 238 -24.16 -2.38 5.70
N GLY A 239 -22.95 -1.79 5.71
CA GLY A 239 -22.70 -0.40 6.12
C GLY A 239 -22.97 -0.11 7.60
N ARG A 240 -23.30 -1.11 8.42
CA ARG A 240 -23.70 -0.99 9.83
C ARG A 240 -22.69 -1.58 10.80
N VAL A 241 -21.97 -2.60 10.38
CA VAL A 241 -20.99 -3.32 11.20
C VAL A 241 -19.61 -3.10 10.61
N GLY A 242 -18.66 -2.64 11.43
CA GLY A 242 -17.27 -2.45 11.05
C GLY A 242 -16.31 -3.18 11.97
N PHE A 243 -15.44 -4.02 11.43
CA PHE A 243 -14.30 -4.59 12.16
C PHE A 243 -13.02 -3.91 11.69
N PHE A 244 -12.14 -3.53 12.63
CA PHE A 244 -10.84 -2.96 12.33
C PHE A 244 -9.85 -3.22 13.47
N GLY A 245 -8.57 -3.39 13.14
CA GLY A 245 -7.54 -3.65 14.15
C GLY A 245 -6.27 -4.28 13.60
N GLY A 246 -5.52 -4.97 14.46
CA GLY A 246 -4.23 -5.56 14.15
C GLY A 246 -4.29 -7.02 13.67
N MET A 247 -5.31 -7.79 14.05
CA MET A 247 -5.41 -9.24 13.81
C MET A 247 -5.71 -9.56 12.35
N ASN A 248 -4.90 -10.40 11.72
CA ASN A 248 -5.14 -10.94 10.39
C ASN A 248 -6.01 -12.21 10.41
N ILE A 249 -6.17 -12.85 9.25
CA ILE A 249 -6.87 -14.12 9.07
C ILE A 249 -5.83 -15.22 8.87
N ALA A 250 -5.44 -15.85 9.96
CA ALA A 250 -4.56 -17.01 9.98
C ALA A 250 -4.63 -17.71 11.35
N ASP A 251 -4.38 -19.01 11.38
CA ASP A 251 -4.40 -19.85 12.58
C ASP A 251 -3.53 -19.31 13.72
N ARG A 252 -2.38 -18.73 13.40
CA ARG A 252 -1.47 -18.14 14.39
C ARG A 252 -2.09 -16.99 15.20
N TYR A 253 -3.09 -16.28 14.68
CA TYR A 253 -3.81 -15.23 15.43
C TYR A 253 -4.91 -15.79 16.33
N VAL A 254 -5.41 -16.99 16.03
CA VAL A 254 -6.51 -17.66 16.76
C VAL A 254 -5.98 -18.67 17.77
N LYS A 255 -5.07 -19.54 17.32
CA LYS A 255 -4.49 -20.64 18.11
C LYS A 255 -3.17 -20.26 18.80
N GLY A 256 -2.57 -19.15 18.38
CA GLY A 256 -1.20 -18.78 18.69
C GLY A 256 -0.16 -19.50 17.81
N PRO A 257 1.04 -18.94 17.68
CA PRO A 257 2.18 -19.65 17.12
C PRO A 257 2.65 -20.73 18.09
N GLY A 258 3.37 -21.75 17.59
CA GLY A 258 3.81 -22.90 18.39
C GLY A 258 4.66 -22.57 19.64
N TRP A 259 5.15 -21.31 19.76
CA TRP A 259 5.96 -20.82 20.88
C TRP A 259 5.20 -19.90 21.86
N GLY A 260 3.88 -19.67 21.67
CA GLY A 260 3.13 -18.80 22.57
C GLY A 260 1.73 -18.44 22.10
N VAL A 261 1.07 -17.54 22.82
CA VAL A 261 -0.24 -16.99 22.49
C VAL A 261 -0.06 -15.65 21.79
N TRP A 262 -0.73 -15.48 20.65
CA TRP A 262 -0.75 -14.18 19.94
C TRP A 262 -1.77 -13.26 20.59
N ARG A 263 -1.33 -12.10 21.03
CA ARG A 263 -2.21 -11.06 21.57
C ARG A 263 -2.12 -9.81 20.69
N ASP A 264 -3.29 -9.30 20.29
CA ASP A 264 -3.42 -8.07 19.48
C ASP A 264 -4.77 -7.43 19.78
N SER A 265 -5.02 -6.24 19.29
CA SER A 265 -6.28 -5.52 19.49
C SER A 265 -7.08 -5.44 18.19
N HIS A 266 -8.36 -5.78 18.31
CA HIS A 266 -9.32 -5.62 17.23
C HIS A 266 -10.63 -5.07 17.79
N PHE A 267 -11.32 -4.30 16.99
CA PHE A 267 -12.55 -3.61 17.39
C PHE A 267 -13.69 -3.99 16.46
N LEU A 268 -14.86 -4.17 17.03
CA LEU A 268 -16.14 -4.17 16.35
C LEU A 268 -16.82 -2.84 16.65
N SER A 269 -17.23 -2.12 15.62
CA SER A 269 -18.05 -0.93 15.71
C SER A 269 -19.41 -1.21 15.09
N LEU A 270 -20.47 -0.96 15.86
CA LEU A 270 -21.84 -0.99 15.39
C LEU A 270 -22.29 0.46 15.21
N ILE A 271 -22.69 0.80 14.00
CA ILE A 271 -23.29 2.11 13.67
C ILE A 271 -24.80 1.90 13.62
N HIS A 272 -25.52 2.61 14.46
CA HIS A 272 -26.99 2.57 14.54
C HIS A 272 -27.60 3.70 13.73
#